data_a378aaf11f379b6c2c84c4438f551f0c
#
_entry.id   a378aaf11f379b6c2c84c4438f551f0c
#
_cell.length_a   1.000
_cell.length_b   1.000
_cell.length_c   1.000
_cell.angle_alpha   90.00
_cell.angle_beta   90.00
_cell.angle_gamma   90.00
#
_symmetry.space_group_name_H-M   'P 1'
#
loop_
_entity.id
_entity.type
_entity.pdbx_description
1 polymer ?
#
loop_
_entity_poly.entity_id
_entity_poly.type
_entity_poly.pdbx_seq_one_letter_code
_entity_poly.pdbx_strand_id
1 'polypeptide(L)'
;MSPIISRMPYGQQFFHDLIPEYMEGVYPVQPVITELELRQYISVMDTDQDVRSFVYAFAACTLNLTRFGDKRTEEVLQTIETLMNRSIETLRPPMAGFRSSVMKAMQSMFIHNCLMSMQASDAAFHYMRDAISGIQLLRIDCADAVDSLPPHERSRRQRLYWQAYIHERFVAILDYRQAILPPLDSLPEDDPTIPLSVHEGFNQIIKLFRLLDADFLKNWLGNQNQTSGVTCEWVEAKSREILEGDAEINSVALSMMQRADLIITREWLRTLVWRLAMSQALLSSRTSKDCLSLLFPVRLSTNLRQQVASMSREDIEAHGSSIVQKLFEITDTIADVLVHVPAATLEETALRIEDFLFILEFVLLLPELDPTRRNILLEKLERLQAQFPEVYSASSSPNVPYDMQSPPSDPWYNVTQSKIGPDTFTDTAGVEDVPGLTPHQHLGQHGPESRSLQRVAYNHISRRLSMANFATV
;
A
#
# COMPACT_ATOMS: atom_id res chain seq x y z
N MET A 1 -5.43 -42.11 24.06
CA MET A 1 -5.17 -40.69 24.35
C MET A 1 -6.17 -39.89 23.55
N SER A 2 -7.22 -39.39 24.22
CA SER A 2 -8.22 -38.52 23.59
C SER A 2 -7.56 -37.22 23.15
N PRO A 3 -7.83 -36.70 21.92
CA PRO A 3 -7.35 -35.40 21.54
C PRO A 3 -7.98 -34.38 22.48
N ILE A 4 -7.15 -33.59 23.13
CA ILE A 4 -7.56 -32.38 23.84
C ILE A 4 -8.18 -31.48 22.78
N ILE A 5 -9.52 -31.48 22.69
CA ILE A 5 -10.26 -30.47 21.93
C ILE A 5 -10.06 -29.18 22.70
N SER A 6 -9.02 -28.43 22.33
CA SER A 6 -8.81 -27.08 22.80
C SER A 6 -10.08 -26.29 22.48
N ARG A 7 -10.81 -25.92 23.54
CA ARG A 7 -11.99 -25.07 23.43
C ARG A 7 -11.68 -23.92 22.52
N MET A 8 -12.41 -23.76 21.42
CA MET A 8 -12.26 -22.65 20.48
C MET A 8 -12.40 -21.34 21.26
N PRO A 9 -11.41 -20.43 21.26
CA PRO A 9 -11.50 -19.18 22.03
C PRO A 9 -12.57 -18.24 21.44
N TYR A 10 -13.00 -18.47 20.18
CA TYR A 10 -13.98 -17.66 19.49
C TYR A 10 -15.19 -18.51 19.10
N GLY A 11 -16.39 -18.13 19.56
CA GLY A 11 -17.67 -18.73 19.12
C GLY A 11 -18.09 -18.15 17.76
N GLN A 12 -19.05 -18.79 17.08
CA GLN A 12 -19.58 -18.31 15.79
C GLN A 12 -20.06 -16.84 15.85
N GLN A 13 -20.58 -16.39 17.00
CA GLN A 13 -21.04 -15.01 17.20
C GLN A 13 -19.93 -13.99 16.94
N PHE A 14 -18.70 -14.25 17.41
CA PHE A 14 -17.54 -13.39 17.15
C PHE A 14 -17.33 -13.13 15.65
N PHE A 15 -17.45 -14.17 14.81
CA PHE A 15 -17.28 -14.02 13.37
C PHE A 15 -18.46 -13.33 12.70
N HIS A 16 -19.69 -13.56 13.21
CA HIS A 16 -20.88 -12.84 12.74
C HIS A 16 -20.78 -11.34 13.02
N ASP A 17 -20.22 -10.95 14.16
CA ASP A 17 -20.07 -9.54 14.56
C ASP A 17 -19.04 -8.78 13.67
N LEU A 18 -18.14 -9.50 12.98
CA LEU A 18 -17.21 -8.92 12.02
C LEU A 18 -17.79 -8.69 10.62
N ILE A 19 -18.94 -9.28 10.29
CA ILE A 19 -19.54 -9.14 8.93
C ILE A 19 -19.83 -7.67 8.59
N PRO A 20 -20.48 -6.86 9.44
CA PRO A 20 -20.72 -5.45 9.12
C PRO A 20 -19.43 -4.68 8.83
N GLU A 21 -18.39 -4.90 9.64
CA GLU A 21 -17.09 -4.24 9.46
C GLU A 21 -16.42 -4.66 8.14
N TYR A 22 -16.52 -5.94 7.78
CA TYR A 22 -16.04 -6.43 6.50
C TYR A 22 -16.78 -5.78 5.32
N MET A 23 -18.11 -5.70 5.40
CA MET A 23 -18.93 -5.12 4.33
C MET A 23 -18.69 -3.63 4.16
N GLU A 24 -18.35 -2.90 5.23
CA GLU A 24 -18.08 -1.48 5.21
C GLU A 24 -16.63 -1.15 4.81
N GLY A 25 -15.66 -1.86 5.38
CA GLY A 25 -14.22 -1.52 5.25
C GLY A 25 -13.44 -2.37 4.25
N VAL A 26 -13.82 -3.63 4.01
CA VAL A 26 -13.04 -4.55 3.16
C VAL A 26 -13.74 -4.78 1.81
N TYR A 27 -15.02 -5.09 1.84
CA TYR A 27 -15.78 -5.44 0.62
C TYR A 27 -15.72 -4.37 -0.48
N PRO A 28 -15.75 -3.06 -0.19
CA PRO A 28 -15.66 -2.04 -1.24
C PRO A 28 -14.36 -2.08 -2.06
N VAL A 29 -13.28 -2.61 -1.49
CA VAL A 29 -11.96 -2.72 -2.15
C VAL A 29 -11.63 -4.15 -2.57
N GLN A 30 -12.33 -5.15 -2.03
CA GLN A 30 -12.18 -6.59 -2.33
C GLN A 30 -13.56 -7.26 -2.55
N PRO A 31 -14.33 -6.87 -3.59
CA PRO A 31 -15.73 -7.26 -3.74
C PRO A 31 -15.91 -8.68 -4.30
N VAL A 32 -15.42 -9.69 -3.58
CA VAL A 32 -15.45 -11.09 -4.05
C VAL A 32 -16.35 -11.97 -3.17
N ILE A 33 -16.24 -11.90 -1.84
CA ILE A 33 -17.00 -12.72 -0.91
C ILE A 33 -18.19 -11.91 -0.36
N THR A 34 -19.39 -12.40 -0.57
CA THR A 34 -20.62 -11.72 -0.18
C THR A 34 -21.00 -11.97 1.29
N GLU A 35 -21.82 -11.09 1.87
CA GLU A 35 -22.36 -11.27 3.21
C GLU A 35 -23.11 -12.61 3.36
N LEU A 36 -23.90 -13.00 2.37
CA LEU A 36 -24.64 -14.25 2.40
C LEU A 36 -23.70 -15.46 2.51
N GLU A 37 -22.61 -15.46 1.74
CA GLU A 37 -21.62 -16.55 1.80
C GLU A 37 -20.90 -16.59 3.16
N LEU A 38 -20.53 -15.42 3.71
CA LEU A 38 -19.92 -15.37 5.05
C LEU A 38 -20.82 -15.98 6.10
N ARG A 39 -22.11 -15.63 6.11
CA ARG A 39 -23.08 -16.23 7.03
C ARG A 39 -23.21 -17.73 6.86
N GLN A 40 -23.22 -18.22 5.63
CA GLN A 40 -23.24 -19.66 5.32
C GLN A 40 -21.95 -20.35 5.79
N TYR A 41 -20.78 -19.79 5.51
CA TYR A 41 -19.51 -20.36 5.93
C TYR A 41 -19.39 -20.42 7.46
N ILE A 42 -19.77 -19.36 8.18
CA ILE A 42 -19.73 -19.35 9.63
C ILE A 42 -20.65 -20.42 10.21
N SER A 43 -21.83 -20.65 9.62
CA SER A 43 -22.78 -21.64 10.13
C SER A 43 -22.30 -23.10 10.05
N VAL A 44 -21.38 -23.41 9.11
CA VAL A 44 -20.85 -24.77 8.89
C VAL A 44 -19.39 -24.93 9.30
N MET A 45 -18.73 -23.89 9.82
CA MET A 45 -17.30 -23.91 10.15
C MET A 45 -16.91 -24.97 11.19
N ASP A 46 -17.84 -25.39 12.05
CA ASP A 46 -17.58 -26.40 13.08
C ASP A 46 -17.47 -27.80 12.50
N THR A 47 -18.09 -28.05 11.35
CA THR A 47 -18.15 -29.36 10.69
C THR A 47 -17.23 -29.46 9.48
N ASP A 48 -16.84 -28.33 8.85
CA ASP A 48 -15.98 -28.32 7.70
C ASP A 48 -14.66 -27.60 8.02
N GLN A 49 -13.54 -28.32 7.92
CA GLN A 49 -12.21 -27.80 8.23
C GLN A 49 -11.73 -26.77 7.21
N ASP A 50 -12.04 -26.93 5.91
CA ASP A 50 -11.64 -25.99 4.89
C ASP A 50 -12.36 -24.64 5.08
N VAL A 51 -13.68 -24.72 5.39
CA VAL A 51 -14.48 -23.55 5.72
C VAL A 51 -14.00 -22.87 7.01
N ARG A 52 -13.66 -23.65 8.03
CA ARG A 52 -13.12 -23.12 9.29
C ARG A 52 -11.84 -22.34 9.05
N SER A 53 -10.93 -22.89 8.27
CA SER A 53 -9.68 -22.24 7.89
C SER A 53 -9.94 -20.92 7.17
N PHE A 54 -10.89 -20.88 6.25
CA PHE A 54 -11.31 -19.66 5.56
C PHE A 54 -11.89 -18.62 6.53
N VAL A 55 -12.78 -19.01 7.44
CA VAL A 55 -13.41 -18.09 8.41
C VAL A 55 -12.37 -17.44 9.32
N TYR A 56 -11.33 -18.17 9.72
CA TYR A 56 -10.21 -17.57 10.46
C TYR A 56 -9.44 -16.54 9.62
N ALA A 57 -9.15 -16.83 8.35
CA ALA A 57 -8.48 -15.89 7.46
C ALA A 57 -9.32 -14.63 7.21
N PHE A 58 -10.63 -14.81 7.00
CA PHE A 58 -11.60 -13.72 6.89
C PHE A 58 -11.56 -12.79 8.10
N ALA A 59 -11.64 -13.36 9.32
CA ALA A 59 -11.64 -12.58 10.54
C ALA A 59 -10.30 -11.84 10.75
N ALA A 60 -9.18 -12.52 10.51
CA ALA A 60 -7.86 -11.91 10.59
C ALA A 60 -7.73 -10.73 9.62
N CYS A 61 -8.12 -10.91 8.36
CA CYS A 61 -8.06 -9.86 7.34
C CYS A 61 -9.00 -8.70 7.66
N THR A 62 -10.22 -8.97 8.13
CA THR A 62 -11.17 -7.92 8.54
C THR A 62 -10.59 -7.07 9.65
N LEU A 63 -10.13 -7.67 10.74
CA LEU A 63 -9.50 -6.93 11.84
C LEU A 63 -8.26 -6.15 11.38
N ASN A 64 -7.46 -6.75 10.50
CA ASN A 64 -6.25 -6.13 9.98
C ASN A 64 -6.54 -4.83 9.18
N LEU A 65 -7.63 -4.81 8.42
CA LEU A 65 -7.99 -3.68 7.55
C LEU A 65 -8.99 -2.69 8.19
N THR A 66 -9.66 -3.06 9.28
CA THR A 66 -10.66 -2.20 9.95
C THR A 66 -10.21 -1.67 11.31
N ARG A 67 -9.15 -2.22 11.88
CA ARG A 67 -8.57 -1.74 13.14
C ARG A 67 -7.33 -0.92 12.86
N PHE A 68 -7.50 0.37 12.72
CA PHE A 68 -6.44 1.37 12.48
C PHE A 68 -6.44 2.44 13.58
N GLY A 69 -5.43 3.28 13.62
CA GLY A 69 -5.26 4.31 14.64
C GLY A 69 -5.30 3.74 16.06
N ASP A 70 -6.07 4.37 16.94
CA ASP A 70 -6.19 3.96 18.33
C ASP A 70 -6.89 2.60 18.53
N LYS A 71 -7.59 2.09 17.50
CA LYS A 71 -8.22 0.76 17.53
C LYS A 71 -7.21 -0.36 17.27
N ARG A 72 -6.00 -0.09 16.78
CA ARG A 72 -4.95 -1.06 16.49
C ARG A 72 -4.08 -1.32 17.73
N THR A 73 -4.70 -1.88 18.76
CA THR A 73 -4.03 -2.21 20.02
C THR A 73 -3.19 -3.47 19.90
N GLU A 74 -2.27 -3.68 20.85
CA GLU A 74 -1.46 -4.91 20.94
C GLU A 74 -2.34 -6.16 21.04
N GLU A 75 -3.45 -6.11 21.76
CA GLU A 75 -4.42 -7.22 21.84
C GLU A 75 -5.04 -7.55 20.47
N VAL A 76 -5.37 -6.52 19.68
CA VAL A 76 -5.89 -6.71 18.32
C VAL A 76 -4.82 -7.32 17.42
N LEU A 77 -3.57 -6.89 17.50
CA LEU A 77 -2.46 -7.46 16.74
C LEU A 77 -2.24 -8.95 17.08
N GLN A 78 -2.25 -9.30 18.35
CA GLN A 78 -2.16 -10.69 18.82
C GLN A 78 -3.36 -11.54 18.36
N THR A 79 -4.56 -10.94 18.31
CA THR A 79 -5.76 -11.60 17.80
C THR A 79 -5.64 -11.88 16.30
N ILE A 80 -5.18 -10.90 15.50
CA ILE A 80 -4.94 -11.07 14.07
C ILE A 80 -3.92 -12.19 13.82
N GLU A 81 -2.81 -12.17 14.53
CA GLU A 81 -1.77 -13.19 14.41
C GLU A 81 -2.30 -14.59 14.80
N THR A 82 -3.05 -14.69 15.89
CA THR A 82 -3.63 -15.92 16.34
C THR A 82 -4.61 -16.51 15.33
N LEU A 83 -5.51 -15.69 14.77
CA LEU A 83 -6.49 -16.10 13.76
C LEU A 83 -5.81 -16.53 12.46
N MET A 84 -4.82 -15.75 12.01
CA MET A 84 -4.03 -16.06 10.82
C MET A 84 -3.28 -17.39 10.98
N ASN A 85 -2.58 -17.59 12.10
CA ASN A 85 -1.84 -18.83 12.38
C ASN A 85 -2.80 -20.03 12.44
N ARG A 86 -3.97 -19.88 13.04
CA ARG A 86 -5.00 -20.94 13.04
C ARG A 86 -5.54 -21.24 11.65
N SER A 87 -5.73 -20.23 10.82
CA SER A 87 -6.09 -20.45 9.42
C SER A 87 -5.04 -21.31 8.73
N ILE A 88 -3.76 -20.97 8.88
CA ILE A 88 -2.64 -21.69 8.27
C ILE A 88 -2.52 -23.13 8.82
N GLU A 89 -2.61 -23.32 10.12
CA GLU A 89 -2.53 -24.65 10.76
C GLU A 89 -3.67 -25.60 10.36
N THR A 90 -4.83 -25.04 10.03
CA THR A 90 -6.00 -25.83 9.60
C THR A 90 -6.07 -26.03 8.08
N LEU A 91 -5.18 -25.41 7.30
CA LEU A 91 -5.08 -25.65 5.86
C LEU A 91 -4.76 -27.11 5.57
N ARG A 92 -5.52 -27.69 4.64
CA ARG A 92 -5.23 -29.04 4.13
C ARG A 92 -4.32 -28.96 2.93
N PRO A 93 -3.27 -29.77 2.86
CA PRO A 93 -2.45 -29.86 1.67
C PRO A 93 -3.29 -30.38 0.49
N PRO A 94 -2.99 -29.93 -0.74
CA PRO A 94 -3.65 -30.48 -1.93
C PRO A 94 -3.43 -32.00 -2.02
N MET A 95 -4.52 -32.75 -2.10
CA MET A 95 -4.50 -34.22 -2.25
C MET A 95 -5.11 -34.64 -3.58
N ALA A 96 -5.02 -35.92 -3.90
CA ALA A 96 -5.71 -36.47 -5.06
C ALA A 96 -7.21 -36.12 -5.02
N GLY A 97 -7.71 -35.47 -6.07
CA GLY A 97 -9.08 -34.94 -6.12
C GLY A 97 -9.24 -33.50 -5.62
N PHE A 98 -8.14 -32.80 -5.31
CA PHE A 98 -8.17 -31.37 -5.00
C PHE A 98 -8.89 -30.59 -6.10
N ARG A 99 -9.79 -29.69 -5.70
CA ARG A 99 -10.45 -28.72 -6.57
C ARG A 99 -10.29 -27.33 -5.98
N SER A 100 -9.90 -26.38 -6.79
CA SER A 100 -9.89 -24.99 -6.42
C SER A 100 -11.31 -24.42 -6.34
N SER A 101 -11.48 -23.38 -5.54
CA SER A 101 -12.72 -22.61 -5.40
C SER A 101 -12.39 -21.13 -5.14
N VAL A 102 -13.38 -20.26 -5.37
CA VAL A 102 -13.25 -18.82 -5.04
C VAL A 102 -12.92 -18.66 -3.54
N MET A 103 -13.56 -19.42 -2.67
CA MET A 103 -13.31 -19.41 -1.21
C MET A 103 -11.83 -19.69 -0.91
N LYS A 104 -11.25 -20.75 -1.49
CA LYS A 104 -9.84 -21.14 -1.25
C LYS A 104 -8.85 -20.09 -1.77
N ALA A 105 -9.09 -19.57 -2.96
CA ALA A 105 -8.25 -18.51 -3.53
C ALA A 105 -8.31 -17.23 -2.67
N MET A 106 -9.51 -16.83 -2.22
CA MET A 106 -9.67 -15.68 -1.32
C MET A 106 -9.06 -15.91 0.06
N GLN A 107 -9.09 -17.14 0.57
CA GLN A 107 -8.40 -17.48 1.82
C GLN A 107 -6.91 -17.16 1.73
N SER A 108 -6.26 -17.61 0.66
CA SER A 108 -4.83 -17.33 0.43
C SER A 108 -4.57 -15.83 0.23
N MET A 109 -5.50 -15.09 -0.40
CA MET A 109 -5.43 -13.62 -0.50
C MET A 109 -5.56 -12.93 0.87
N PHE A 110 -6.46 -13.37 1.74
CA PHE A 110 -6.60 -12.83 3.08
C PHE A 110 -5.35 -13.07 3.93
N ILE A 111 -4.78 -14.28 3.86
CA ILE A 111 -3.51 -14.60 4.55
C ILE A 111 -2.37 -13.72 3.98
N HIS A 112 -2.29 -13.58 2.66
CA HIS A 112 -1.33 -12.68 2.01
C HIS A 112 -1.43 -11.24 2.56
N ASN A 113 -2.62 -10.67 2.66
CA ASN A 113 -2.84 -9.32 3.17
C ASN A 113 -2.36 -9.16 4.62
N CYS A 114 -2.66 -10.12 5.50
CA CYS A 114 -2.19 -10.10 6.88
C CYS A 114 -0.66 -10.18 6.97
N LEU A 115 -0.04 -11.07 6.20
CA LEU A 115 1.41 -11.24 6.17
C LEU A 115 2.14 -10.02 5.60
N MET A 116 1.54 -9.31 4.63
CA MET A 116 2.07 -8.04 4.13
C MET A 116 2.11 -6.98 5.24
N SER A 117 1.06 -6.86 6.03
CA SER A 117 1.02 -5.94 7.18
C SER A 117 2.01 -6.33 8.28
N MET A 118 2.32 -7.61 8.43
CA MET A 118 3.34 -8.13 9.35
C MET A 118 4.76 -8.06 8.77
N GLN A 119 4.93 -7.50 7.57
CA GLN A 119 6.23 -7.41 6.86
C GLN A 119 6.91 -8.76 6.60
N ALA A 120 6.14 -9.84 6.56
CA ALA A 120 6.58 -11.18 6.23
C ALA A 120 6.52 -11.42 4.70
N SER A 121 7.29 -10.63 3.92
CA SER A 121 7.19 -10.54 2.45
C SER A 121 7.29 -11.89 1.73
N ASP A 122 8.21 -12.78 2.14
CA ASP A 122 8.38 -14.07 1.49
C ASP A 122 7.17 -14.99 1.72
N ALA A 123 6.65 -15.03 2.95
CA ALA A 123 5.44 -15.79 3.26
C ALA A 123 4.21 -15.19 2.57
N ALA A 124 4.07 -13.86 2.56
CA ALA A 124 3.01 -13.17 1.83
C ALA A 124 3.06 -13.50 0.33
N PHE A 125 4.25 -13.49 -0.27
CA PHE A 125 4.43 -13.86 -1.66
C PHE A 125 4.04 -15.32 -1.93
N HIS A 126 4.37 -16.24 -1.05
CA HIS A 126 3.98 -17.65 -1.16
C HIS A 126 2.46 -17.79 -1.23
N TYR A 127 1.71 -17.18 -0.30
CA TYR A 127 0.24 -17.26 -0.32
C TYR A 127 -0.41 -16.52 -1.49
N MET A 128 0.19 -15.43 -1.96
CA MET A 128 -0.24 -14.80 -3.21
C MET A 128 -0.09 -15.78 -4.41
N ARG A 129 1.03 -16.50 -4.50
CA ARG A 129 1.23 -17.51 -5.56
C ARG A 129 0.26 -18.68 -5.44
N ASP A 130 -0.08 -19.09 -4.23
CA ASP A 130 -1.11 -20.12 -3.99
C ASP A 130 -2.49 -19.65 -4.48
N ALA A 131 -2.88 -18.40 -4.18
CA ALA A 131 -4.11 -17.80 -4.70
C ALA A 131 -4.11 -17.76 -6.23
N ILE A 132 -3.00 -17.32 -6.87
CA ILE A 132 -2.86 -17.28 -8.32
C ILE A 132 -2.98 -18.67 -8.93
N SER A 133 -2.35 -19.68 -8.33
CA SER A 133 -2.47 -21.07 -8.77
C SER A 133 -3.93 -21.55 -8.70
N GLY A 134 -4.63 -21.20 -7.63
CA GLY A 134 -6.07 -21.47 -7.47
C GLY A 134 -6.91 -20.82 -8.58
N ILE A 135 -6.62 -19.58 -8.93
CA ILE A 135 -7.29 -18.81 -10.00
C ILE A 135 -7.04 -19.44 -11.37
N GLN A 136 -5.81 -19.85 -11.65
CA GLN A 136 -5.46 -20.55 -12.91
C GLN A 136 -6.21 -21.89 -13.03
N LEU A 137 -6.37 -22.64 -11.91
CA LEU A 137 -7.17 -23.86 -11.89
C LEU A 137 -8.67 -23.60 -12.11
N LEU A 138 -9.18 -22.42 -11.77
CA LEU A 138 -10.55 -22.00 -12.08
C LEU A 138 -10.72 -21.60 -13.55
N ARG A 139 -9.62 -21.46 -14.33
CA ARG A 139 -9.59 -21.09 -15.74
C ARG A 139 -10.42 -19.84 -16.07
N ILE A 140 -10.29 -18.81 -15.22
CA ILE A 140 -11.10 -17.58 -15.35
C ILE A 140 -10.75 -16.80 -16.62
N ASP A 141 -9.55 -16.97 -17.13
CA ASP A 141 -9.02 -16.44 -18.38
C ASP A 141 -9.48 -17.20 -19.65
N CYS A 142 -10.25 -18.28 -19.51
CA CYS A 142 -10.75 -19.09 -20.61
C CYS A 142 -12.26 -18.89 -20.78
N ALA A 143 -12.68 -18.35 -21.92
CA ALA A 143 -14.10 -18.06 -22.23
C ALA A 143 -15.00 -19.29 -22.05
N ASP A 144 -14.61 -20.46 -22.59
CA ASP A 144 -15.37 -21.71 -22.47
C ASP A 144 -15.60 -22.16 -21.02
N ALA A 145 -14.74 -21.80 -20.08
CA ALA A 145 -14.91 -22.13 -18.67
C ALA A 145 -15.84 -21.17 -17.92
N VAL A 146 -15.91 -19.91 -18.38
CA VAL A 146 -16.70 -18.86 -17.70
C VAL A 146 -18.06 -18.63 -18.34
N ASP A 147 -18.24 -18.85 -19.67
CA ASP A 147 -19.50 -18.59 -20.39
C ASP A 147 -20.66 -19.48 -19.93
N SER A 148 -20.36 -20.66 -19.36
CA SER A 148 -21.37 -21.56 -18.78
C SER A 148 -21.86 -21.14 -17.39
N LEU A 149 -21.22 -20.14 -16.76
CA LEU A 149 -21.54 -19.70 -15.42
C LEU A 149 -22.69 -18.66 -15.42
N PRO A 150 -23.49 -18.60 -14.37
CA PRO A 150 -24.42 -17.50 -14.17
C PRO A 150 -23.68 -16.14 -14.19
N PRO A 151 -24.31 -15.06 -14.70
CA PRO A 151 -23.64 -13.76 -14.86
C PRO A 151 -22.98 -13.23 -13.58
N HIS A 152 -23.67 -13.33 -12.42
CA HIS A 152 -23.13 -12.89 -11.14
C HIS A 152 -21.88 -13.68 -10.71
N GLU A 153 -21.85 -15.01 -10.97
CA GLU A 153 -20.69 -15.86 -10.63
C GLU A 153 -19.53 -15.57 -11.60
N ARG A 154 -19.81 -15.32 -12.87
CA ARG A 154 -18.81 -14.92 -13.87
C ARG A 154 -18.15 -13.59 -13.49
N SER A 155 -18.95 -12.56 -13.23
CA SER A 155 -18.47 -11.26 -12.76
C SER A 155 -17.65 -11.36 -11.45
N ARG A 156 -18.13 -12.17 -10.49
CA ARG A 156 -17.43 -12.45 -9.23
C ARG A 156 -16.05 -13.08 -9.47
N ARG A 157 -15.94 -14.06 -10.38
CA ARG A 157 -14.66 -14.69 -10.72
C ARG A 157 -13.73 -13.72 -11.44
N GLN A 158 -14.25 -12.86 -12.31
CA GLN A 158 -13.48 -11.78 -12.93
C GLN A 158 -12.93 -10.82 -11.85
N ARG A 159 -13.74 -10.44 -10.83
CA ARG A 159 -13.27 -9.64 -9.70
C ARG A 159 -12.15 -10.33 -8.91
N LEU A 160 -12.27 -11.62 -8.65
CA LEU A 160 -11.21 -12.41 -8.00
C LEU A 160 -9.90 -12.39 -8.81
N TYR A 161 -9.99 -12.56 -10.12
CA TYR A 161 -8.83 -12.50 -11.01
C TYR A 161 -8.14 -11.13 -10.96
N TRP A 162 -8.93 -10.05 -11.10
CA TRP A 162 -8.42 -8.70 -11.04
C TRP A 162 -7.86 -8.32 -9.66
N GLN A 163 -8.45 -8.82 -8.60
CA GLN A 163 -7.89 -8.68 -7.25
C GLN A 163 -6.47 -9.25 -7.17
N ALA A 164 -6.26 -10.47 -7.63
CA ALA A 164 -4.94 -11.09 -7.65
C ALA A 164 -3.98 -10.36 -8.61
N TYR A 165 -4.46 -9.90 -9.77
CA TYR A 165 -3.69 -9.09 -10.72
C TYR A 165 -3.16 -7.80 -10.08
N ILE A 166 -4.00 -7.06 -9.35
CA ILE A 166 -3.63 -5.84 -8.64
C ILE A 166 -2.53 -6.13 -7.61
N HIS A 167 -2.74 -7.13 -6.76
CA HIS A 167 -1.77 -7.50 -5.73
C HIS A 167 -0.44 -7.97 -6.31
N GLU A 168 -0.48 -8.77 -7.39
CA GLU A 168 0.72 -9.24 -8.05
C GLU A 168 1.55 -8.10 -8.64
N ARG A 169 0.92 -7.09 -9.30
CA ARG A 169 1.63 -5.92 -9.81
C ARG A 169 2.19 -5.09 -8.68
N PHE A 170 1.43 -4.89 -7.61
CA PHE A 170 1.91 -4.19 -6.44
C PHE A 170 3.19 -4.83 -5.87
N VAL A 171 3.18 -6.14 -5.64
CA VAL A 171 4.35 -6.89 -5.15
C VAL A 171 5.50 -6.88 -6.17
N ALA A 172 5.21 -6.93 -7.49
CA ALA A 172 6.23 -6.84 -8.52
C ALA A 172 7.00 -5.52 -8.46
N ILE A 173 6.31 -4.42 -8.16
CA ILE A 173 6.95 -3.11 -7.98
C ILE A 173 7.76 -3.05 -6.68
N LEU A 174 7.19 -3.51 -5.56
CA LEU A 174 7.81 -3.39 -4.23
C LEU A 174 9.03 -4.28 -4.04
N ASP A 175 8.85 -5.56 -4.36
CA ASP A 175 9.83 -6.62 -4.04
C ASP A 175 10.61 -7.08 -5.28
N TYR A 176 10.43 -6.39 -6.42
CA TYR A 176 11.06 -6.75 -7.70
C TYR A 176 10.76 -8.21 -8.11
N ARG A 177 9.55 -8.69 -7.81
CA ARG A 177 9.09 -10.05 -8.15
C ARG A 177 8.48 -10.08 -9.53
N GLN A 178 8.71 -11.19 -10.26
CA GLN A 178 8.12 -11.38 -11.57
C GLN A 178 6.60 -11.60 -11.47
N ALA A 179 5.82 -10.86 -12.25
CA ALA A 179 4.38 -11.08 -12.42
C ALA A 179 4.11 -12.10 -13.54
N ILE A 180 3.09 -12.94 -13.36
CA ILE A 180 2.72 -14.02 -14.29
C ILE A 180 1.28 -13.95 -14.80
N LEU A 181 0.38 -13.23 -14.10
CA LEU A 181 -1.00 -13.07 -14.57
C LEU A 181 -1.05 -12.06 -15.73
N PRO A 182 -1.55 -12.43 -16.92
CA PRO A 182 -1.86 -11.46 -17.96
C PRO A 182 -3.11 -10.64 -17.54
N PRO A 183 -3.35 -9.45 -18.12
CA PRO A 183 -4.64 -8.79 -17.94
C PRO A 183 -5.74 -9.60 -18.65
N LEU A 184 -6.96 -9.61 -18.10
CA LEU A 184 -8.14 -10.06 -18.86
C LEU A 184 -8.47 -9.03 -19.96
N ASP A 185 -9.10 -9.49 -21.03
CA ASP A 185 -9.53 -8.64 -22.15
C ASP A 185 -10.57 -7.59 -21.73
N SER A 186 -11.41 -7.93 -20.75
CA SER A 186 -12.48 -7.06 -20.24
C SER A 186 -12.36 -6.80 -18.74
N LEU A 187 -12.95 -5.68 -18.30
CA LEU A 187 -13.26 -5.43 -16.89
C LEU A 187 -14.35 -6.41 -16.43
N PRO A 188 -14.57 -6.56 -15.10
CA PRO A 188 -15.69 -7.33 -14.58
C PRO A 188 -17.01 -6.88 -15.19
N GLU A 189 -17.85 -7.85 -15.55
CA GLU A 189 -19.20 -7.57 -16.07
C GLU A 189 -20.07 -6.91 -14.99
N ASP A 190 -21.08 -6.19 -15.43
CA ASP A 190 -22.07 -5.58 -14.51
C ASP A 190 -22.73 -6.67 -13.66
N ASP A 191 -22.79 -6.41 -12.38
CA ASP A 191 -23.37 -7.31 -11.39
C ASP A 191 -24.37 -6.54 -10.50
N PRO A 192 -25.67 -6.69 -10.76
CA PRO A 192 -26.69 -5.97 -10.00
C PRO A 192 -26.78 -6.41 -8.52
N THR A 193 -26.06 -7.44 -8.12
CA THR A 193 -26.04 -7.92 -6.73
C THR A 193 -25.09 -7.16 -5.83
N ILE A 194 -24.24 -6.28 -6.42
CA ILE A 194 -23.31 -5.43 -5.66
C ILE A 194 -23.66 -3.95 -5.87
N PRO A 195 -23.34 -3.07 -4.89
CA PRO A 195 -23.54 -1.63 -5.05
C PRO A 195 -22.77 -1.07 -6.25
N LEU A 196 -23.38 -0.20 -7.03
CA LEU A 196 -22.77 0.43 -8.20
C LEU A 196 -21.45 1.14 -7.85
N SER A 197 -21.41 1.84 -6.71
CA SER A 197 -20.18 2.53 -6.25
C SER A 197 -19.03 1.56 -5.99
N VAL A 198 -19.31 0.34 -5.52
CA VAL A 198 -18.31 -0.72 -5.30
C VAL A 198 -17.81 -1.24 -6.65
N HIS A 199 -18.71 -1.53 -7.58
CA HIS A 199 -18.36 -1.98 -8.93
C HIS A 199 -17.49 -0.95 -9.65
N GLU A 200 -17.93 0.29 -9.69
CA GLU A 200 -17.21 1.37 -10.37
C GLU A 200 -15.86 1.67 -9.70
N GLY A 201 -15.80 1.75 -8.37
CA GLY A 201 -14.55 1.99 -7.65
C GLY A 201 -13.53 0.88 -7.92
N PHE A 202 -13.97 -0.37 -7.94
CA PHE A 202 -13.11 -1.49 -8.28
C PHE A 202 -12.65 -1.48 -9.74
N ASN A 203 -13.51 -1.09 -10.68
CA ASN A 203 -13.14 -0.93 -12.08
C ASN A 203 -12.11 0.19 -12.29
N GLN A 204 -12.21 1.30 -11.55
CA GLN A 204 -11.24 2.39 -11.65
C GLN A 204 -9.85 1.97 -11.15
N ILE A 205 -9.77 1.24 -10.03
CA ILE A 205 -8.46 0.77 -9.54
C ILE A 205 -7.84 -0.26 -10.49
N ILE A 206 -8.65 -1.13 -11.12
CA ILE A 206 -8.17 -2.04 -12.18
C ILE A 206 -7.56 -1.24 -13.33
N LYS A 207 -8.23 -0.20 -13.83
CA LYS A 207 -7.72 0.65 -14.93
C LYS A 207 -6.34 1.22 -14.58
N LEU A 208 -6.14 1.71 -13.36
CA LEU A 208 -4.83 2.22 -12.91
C LEU A 208 -3.77 1.12 -12.89
N PHE A 209 -4.06 -0.05 -12.34
CA PHE A 209 -3.08 -1.15 -12.27
C PHE A 209 -2.79 -1.80 -13.63
N ARG A 210 -3.68 -1.69 -14.63
CA ARG A 210 -3.40 -2.11 -16.01
C ARG A 210 -2.28 -1.30 -16.66
N LEU A 211 -2.00 -0.09 -16.18
CA LEU A 211 -0.87 0.73 -16.65
C LEU A 211 0.49 0.13 -16.28
N LEU A 212 0.53 -0.74 -15.25
CA LEU A 212 1.69 -1.59 -14.92
C LEU A 212 1.70 -2.83 -15.84
N ASP A 213 1.69 -2.60 -17.14
CA ASP A 213 1.70 -3.62 -18.17
C ASP A 213 3.05 -4.37 -18.27
N ALA A 214 3.14 -5.32 -19.19
CA ALA A 214 4.35 -6.11 -19.38
C ALA A 214 5.57 -5.25 -19.74
N ASP A 215 5.40 -4.20 -20.54
CA ASP A 215 6.47 -3.30 -20.93
C ASP A 215 6.93 -2.43 -19.75
N PHE A 216 5.99 -1.93 -18.95
CA PHE A 216 6.31 -1.22 -17.70
C PHE A 216 7.12 -2.11 -16.77
N LEU A 217 6.63 -3.31 -16.46
CA LEU A 217 7.29 -4.25 -15.56
C LEU A 217 8.66 -4.70 -16.09
N LYS A 218 8.79 -4.92 -17.40
CA LYS A 218 10.08 -5.21 -18.03
C LYS A 218 11.10 -4.09 -17.80
N ASN A 219 10.69 -2.83 -17.98
CA ASN A 219 11.56 -1.68 -17.74
C ASN A 219 11.87 -1.49 -16.25
N TRP A 220 10.91 -1.80 -15.36
CA TRP A 220 11.09 -1.71 -13.90
C TRP A 220 12.03 -2.79 -13.35
N LEU A 221 11.84 -4.04 -13.81
CA LEU A 221 12.61 -5.22 -13.37
C LEU A 221 13.90 -5.41 -14.16
N GLY A 222 14.06 -4.68 -15.28
CA GLY A 222 15.12 -4.90 -16.25
C GLY A 222 16.53 -4.70 -15.69
N ASN A 223 17.42 -5.62 -16.05
CA ASN A 223 18.85 -5.51 -15.80
C ASN A 223 19.44 -4.34 -16.62
N GLN A 224 20.41 -3.64 -16.02
CA GLN A 224 21.14 -2.50 -16.61
C GLN A 224 21.79 -2.77 -17.98
N ASN A 225 21.86 -4.03 -18.41
CA ASN A 225 22.48 -4.47 -19.67
C ASN A 225 21.52 -4.61 -20.84
N GLN A 226 20.20 -4.39 -20.65
CA GLN A 226 19.22 -4.40 -21.74
C GLN A 226 18.93 -2.97 -22.20
N THR A 227 18.79 -2.79 -23.52
CA THR A 227 18.33 -1.50 -24.07
C THR A 227 16.96 -1.18 -23.47
N SER A 228 16.90 -0.13 -22.68
CA SER A 228 15.65 0.30 -22.06
C SER A 228 14.65 0.77 -23.12
N GLY A 229 13.40 0.35 -23.01
CA GLY A 229 12.30 0.86 -23.83
C GLY A 229 11.78 2.23 -23.35
N VAL A 230 12.34 2.78 -22.26
CA VAL A 230 11.92 4.05 -21.70
C VAL A 230 12.53 5.20 -22.50
N THR A 231 11.71 5.91 -23.25
CA THR A 231 12.05 7.12 -24.01
C THR A 231 11.21 8.30 -23.50
N CYS A 232 11.52 9.53 -23.93
CA CYS A 232 10.71 10.71 -23.61
C CYS A 232 9.25 10.52 -24.05
N GLU A 233 9.03 9.98 -25.24
CA GLU A 233 7.70 9.72 -25.81
C GLU A 233 6.95 8.67 -24.99
N TRP A 234 7.64 7.62 -24.53
CA TRP A 234 7.05 6.60 -23.65
C TRP A 234 6.60 7.20 -22.31
N VAL A 235 7.47 8.04 -21.68
CA VAL A 235 7.15 8.75 -20.42
C VAL A 235 5.94 9.65 -20.59
N GLU A 236 5.88 10.42 -21.68
CA GLU A 236 4.76 11.30 -21.97
C GLU A 236 3.46 10.54 -22.23
N ALA A 237 3.52 9.43 -22.96
CA ALA A 237 2.37 8.57 -23.23
C ALA A 237 1.83 7.98 -21.92
N LYS A 238 2.69 7.37 -21.10
CA LYS A 238 2.28 6.79 -19.80
C LYS A 238 1.74 7.86 -18.84
N SER A 239 2.35 9.03 -18.79
CA SER A 239 1.87 10.15 -17.96
C SER A 239 0.48 10.63 -18.39
N ARG A 240 0.20 10.65 -19.69
CA ARG A 240 -1.11 11.00 -20.23
C ARG A 240 -2.15 9.95 -19.91
N GLU A 241 -1.85 8.66 -20.13
CA GLU A 241 -2.72 7.54 -19.80
C GLU A 241 -3.15 7.57 -18.32
N ILE A 242 -2.22 7.91 -17.40
CA ILE A 242 -2.53 8.02 -15.96
C ILE A 242 -3.52 9.16 -15.67
N LEU A 243 -3.46 10.26 -16.42
CA LEU A 243 -4.30 11.44 -16.21
C LEU A 243 -5.67 11.35 -16.93
N GLU A 244 -5.80 10.55 -17.98
CA GLU A 244 -7.05 10.42 -18.75
C GLU A 244 -8.23 9.92 -17.91
N GLY A 245 -7.98 9.16 -16.82
CA GLY A 245 -9.00 8.69 -15.89
C GLY A 245 -9.58 9.73 -14.93
N ASP A 246 -9.03 10.95 -14.85
CA ASP A 246 -9.43 11.96 -13.85
C ASP A 246 -10.90 12.40 -13.97
N ALA A 247 -11.38 12.61 -15.19
CA ALA A 247 -12.74 13.03 -15.42
C ALA A 247 -13.76 11.96 -14.99
N GLU A 248 -13.42 10.68 -15.15
CA GLU A 248 -14.27 9.55 -14.77
C GLU A 248 -14.34 9.40 -13.24
N ILE A 249 -13.20 9.51 -12.53
CA ILE A 249 -13.14 9.41 -11.06
C ILE A 249 -14.03 10.47 -10.39
N ASN A 250 -14.10 11.67 -10.98
CA ASN A 250 -14.90 12.77 -10.44
C ASN A 250 -16.40 12.67 -10.78
N SER A 251 -16.78 11.88 -11.78
CA SER A 251 -18.17 11.74 -12.23
C SER A 251 -18.95 10.67 -11.46
N VAL A 252 -18.28 9.73 -10.79
CA VAL A 252 -18.90 8.61 -10.08
C VAL A 252 -19.05 8.93 -8.58
N ALA A 253 -20.17 8.50 -7.98
CA ALA A 253 -20.42 8.63 -6.55
C ALA A 253 -19.61 7.57 -5.76
N LEU A 254 -18.30 7.76 -5.67
CA LEU A 254 -17.37 6.92 -4.88
C LEU A 254 -17.37 7.34 -3.42
N SER A 255 -17.14 6.39 -2.51
CA SER A 255 -16.85 6.70 -1.11
C SER A 255 -15.53 7.47 -0.98
N MET A 256 -15.34 8.21 0.12
CA MET A 256 -14.09 8.93 0.37
C MET A 256 -12.90 7.95 0.47
N MET A 257 -13.10 6.78 1.08
CA MET A 257 -12.12 5.70 1.12
C MET A 257 -11.68 5.26 -0.29
N GLN A 258 -12.63 4.99 -1.21
CA GLN A 258 -12.31 4.63 -2.59
C GLN A 258 -11.57 5.76 -3.33
N ARG A 259 -11.99 7.01 -3.13
CA ARG A 259 -11.30 8.18 -3.70
C ARG A 259 -9.88 8.32 -3.22
N ALA A 260 -9.64 8.08 -1.91
CA ALA A 260 -8.31 8.14 -1.32
C ALA A 260 -7.35 7.14 -1.99
N ASP A 261 -7.78 5.88 -2.16
CA ASP A 261 -6.95 4.87 -2.85
C ASP A 261 -6.65 5.25 -4.29
N LEU A 262 -7.66 5.68 -5.05
CA LEU A 262 -7.49 6.05 -6.45
C LEU A 262 -6.52 7.23 -6.62
N ILE A 263 -6.68 8.27 -5.81
CA ILE A 263 -5.83 9.47 -5.86
C ILE A 263 -4.39 9.13 -5.49
N ILE A 264 -4.17 8.44 -4.37
CA ILE A 264 -2.83 8.10 -3.91
C ILE A 264 -2.18 7.08 -4.86
N THR A 265 -2.93 6.10 -5.38
CA THR A 265 -2.42 5.15 -6.38
C THR A 265 -2.00 5.86 -7.66
N ARG A 266 -2.76 6.82 -8.14
CA ARG A 266 -2.43 7.62 -9.32
C ARG A 266 -1.13 8.41 -9.12
N GLU A 267 -1.00 9.13 -8.01
CA GLU A 267 0.22 9.90 -7.72
C GLU A 267 1.44 8.99 -7.52
N TRP A 268 1.22 7.81 -6.95
CA TRP A 268 2.26 6.78 -6.87
C TRP A 268 2.69 6.29 -8.26
N LEU A 269 1.76 5.98 -9.16
CA LEU A 269 2.09 5.57 -10.54
C LEU A 269 2.85 6.68 -11.30
N ARG A 270 2.46 7.94 -11.13
CA ARG A 270 3.20 9.09 -11.70
C ARG A 270 4.62 9.15 -11.16
N THR A 271 4.80 8.89 -9.87
CA THR A 271 6.13 8.83 -9.23
C THR A 271 6.97 7.68 -9.82
N LEU A 272 6.38 6.50 -10.06
CA LEU A 272 7.09 5.37 -10.68
C LEU A 272 7.54 5.69 -12.10
N VAL A 273 6.69 6.30 -12.93
CA VAL A 273 7.05 6.74 -14.30
C VAL A 273 8.20 7.73 -14.26
N TRP A 274 8.14 8.71 -13.34
CA TRP A 274 9.20 9.69 -13.15
C TRP A 274 10.53 9.04 -12.71
N ARG A 275 10.48 8.08 -11.80
CA ARG A 275 11.67 7.30 -11.37
C ARG A 275 12.29 6.51 -12.52
N LEU A 276 11.48 5.94 -13.43
CA LEU A 276 11.97 5.30 -14.65
C LEU A 276 12.64 6.32 -15.58
N ALA A 277 12.01 7.48 -15.81
CA ALA A 277 12.61 8.55 -16.61
C ALA A 277 13.96 9.03 -16.04
N MET A 278 14.03 9.17 -14.71
CA MET A 278 15.27 9.54 -14.02
C MET A 278 16.34 8.45 -14.17
N SER A 279 15.96 7.17 -14.09
CA SER A 279 16.91 6.06 -14.25
C SER A 279 17.58 6.04 -15.63
N GLN A 280 16.94 6.62 -16.65
CA GLN A 280 17.44 6.74 -18.01
C GLN A 280 18.03 8.13 -18.32
N ALA A 281 18.20 9.00 -17.32
CA ALA A 281 18.70 10.37 -17.46
C ALA A 281 17.89 11.23 -18.47
N LEU A 282 16.58 11.04 -18.55
CA LEU A 282 15.68 11.78 -19.46
C LEU A 282 15.17 13.10 -18.86
N LEU A 283 15.43 13.37 -17.59
CA LEU A 283 14.90 14.52 -16.88
C LEU A 283 15.72 15.80 -17.18
N SER A 284 15.03 16.95 -17.18
CA SER A 284 15.65 18.26 -17.40
C SER A 284 15.05 19.33 -16.49
N SER A 285 15.86 20.28 -16.05
CA SER A 285 15.42 21.48 -15.33
C SER A 285 14.77 22.53 -16.26
N ARG A 286 14.96 22.41 -17.57
CA ARG A 286 14.53 23.41 -18.59
C ARG A 286 13.31 22.93 -19.41
N THR A 287 12.80 21.78 -19.18
CA THR A 287 11.65 21.25 -19.93
C THR A 287 10.35 21.93 -19.51
N SER A 288 9.48 22.19 -20.49
CA SER A 288 8.08 22.60 -20.23
C SER A 288 7.16 21.44 -19.93
N LYS A 289 7.61 20.19 -20.16
CA LYS A 289 6.84 18.98 -19.95
C LYS A 289 6.97 18.54 -18.49
N ASP A 290 5.87 18.56 -17.76
CA ASP A 290 5.84 18.29 -16.32
C ASP A 290 6.47 16.94 -15.95
N CYS A 291 6.06 15.85 -16.65
CA CYS A 291 6.55 14.51 -16.38
C CYS A 291 8.06 14.27 -16.64
N LEU A 292 8.72 15.15 -17.38
CA LEU A 292 10.16 15.12 -17.64
C LEU A 292 10.93 16.16 -16.82
N SER A 293 10.26 16.89 -15.94
CA SER A 293 10.89 17.90 -15.09
C SER A 293 11.54 17.28 -13.86
N LEU A 294 12.74 17.75 -13.51
CA LEU A 294 13.40 17.41 -12.24
C LEU A 294 12.56 17.82 -11.02
N LEU A 295 11.75 18.88 -11.16
CA LEU A 295 10.90 19.41 -10.09
C LEU A 295 9.50 18.79 -10.03
N PHE A 296 9.22 17.77 -10.85
CA PHE A 296 7.93 17.11 -10.84
C PHE A 296 7.49 16.61 -9.45
N PRO A 297 8.35 15.90 -8.65
CA PRO A 297 7.95 15.45 -7.31
C PRO A 297 7.60 16.58 -6.35
N VAL A 298 8.22 17.75 -6.49
CA VAL A 298 7.90 18.94 -5.68
C VAL A 298 6.50 19.48 -6.02
N ARG A 299 6.15 19.57 -7.31
CA ARG A 299 4.79 19.96 -7.71
C ARG A 299 3.75 18.92 -7.33
N LEU A 300 4.12 17.65 -7.39
CA LEU A 300 3.27 16.58 -6.92
C LEU A 300 2.99 16.71 -5.42
N SER A 301 3.96 17.15 -4.60
CA SER A 301 3.75 17.35 -3.15
C SER A 301 2.67 18.40 -2.86
N THR A 302 2.65 19.52 -3.60
CA THR A 302 1.61 20.55 -3.45
C THR A 302 0.21 20.00 -3.76
N ASN A 303 0.08 19.25 -4.86
CA ASN A 303 -1.18 18.65 -5.26
C ASN A 303 -1.63 17.58 -4.25
N LEU A 304 -0.71 16.72 -3.80
CA LEU A 304 -1.01 15.67 -2.84
C LEU A 304 -1.43 16.24 -1.49
N ARG A 305 -0.75 17.30 -1.00
CA ARG A 305 -1.15 18.03 0.22
C ARG A 305 -2.60 18.49 0.14
N GLN A 306 -2.99 19.14 -0.96
CA GLN A 306 -4.37 19.64 -1.15
C GLN A 306 -5.41 18.50 -1.12
N GLN A 307 -5.09 17.37 -1.72
CA GLN A 307 -5.98 16.23 -1.81
C GLN A 307 -6.08 15.50 -0.47
N VAL A 308 -4.96 15.21 0.19
CA VAL A 308 -4.91 14.53 1.49
C VAL A 308 -5.55 15.38 2.59
N ALA A 309 -5.37 16.71 2.60
CA ALA A 309 -5.99 17.60 3.56
C ALA A 309 -7.53 17.60 3.50
N SER A 310 -8.11 17.16 2.37
CA SER A 310 -9.57 17.04 2.19
C SER A 310 -10.17 15.70 2.62
N MET A 311 -9.33 14.73 3.01
CA MET A 311 -9.73 13.36 3.35
C MET A 311 -9.60 13.13 4.86
N SER A 312 -10.43 12.25 5.41
CA SER A 312 -10.22 11.81 6.78
C SER A 312 -9.04 10.83 6.85
N ARG A 313 -8.41 10.76 8.01
CA ARG A 313 -7.33 9.81 8.23
C ARG A 313 -7.81 8.38 8.10
N GLU A 314 -9.01 8.10 8.57
CA GLU A 314 -9.67 6.80 8.50
C GLU A 314 -9.87 6.33 7.05
N ASP A 315 -10.26 7.23 6.15
CA ASP A 315 -10.42 6.91 4.73
C ASP A 315 -9.11 6.44 4.06
N ILE A 316 -7.98 6.92 4.53
CA ILE A 316 -6.67 6.56 4.02
C ILE A 316 -6.16 5.28 4.70
N GLU A 317 -6.24 5.19 6.04
CA GLU A 317 -5.72 4.04 6.81
C GLU A 317 -6.49 2.74 6.53
N ALA A 318 -7.75 2.81 6.07
CA ALA A 318 -8.55 1.65 5.68
C ALA A 318 -7.91 0.77 4.59
N HIS A 319 -6.92 1.29 3.85
CA HIS A 319 -6.19 0.54 2.83
C HIS A 319 -4.94 -0.20 3.36
N GLY A 320 -4.67 -0.08 4.66
CA GLY A 320 -3.60 -0.79 5.35
C GLY A 320 -2.21 -0.52 4.79
N SER A 321 -1.33 -1.53 4.87
CA SER A 321 0.07 -1.41 4.48
C SER A 321 0.32 -0.98 3.04
N SER A 322 -0.64 -1.22 2.13
CA SER A 322 -0.47 -0.87 0.71
C SER A 322 -0.44 0.64 0.48
N ILE A 323 -1.31 1.39 1.17
CA ILE A 323 -1.37 2.84 1.05
C ILE A 323 -0.15 3.49 1.74
N VAL A 324 0.26 2.95 2.89
CA VAL A 324 1.45 3.39 3.63
C VAL A 324 2.70 3.28 2.76
N GLN A 325 2.83 2.17 2.03
CA GLN A 325 3.94 1.96 1.11
C GLN A 325 3.95 2.96 -0.05
N LYS A 326 2.79 3.20 -0.69
CA LYS A 326 2.67 4.17 -1.79
C LYS A 326 3.06 5.58 -1.31
N LEU A 327 2.53 6.00 -0.16
CA LEU A 327 2.83 7.30 0.44
C LEU A 327 4.30 7.41 0.85
N PHE A 328 4.89 6.36 1.42
CA PHE A 328 6.31 6.32 1.71
C PHE A 328 7.16 6.56 0.46
N GLU A 329 6.91 5.84 -0.64
CA GLU A 329 7.69 5.99 -1.88
C GLU A 329 7.55 7.37 -2.52
N ILE A 330 6.37 7.96 -2.47
CA ILE A 330 6.14 9.34 -2.94
C ILE A 330 6.95 10.31 -2.06
N THR A 331 6.80 10.23 -0.74
CA THR A 331 7.45 11.12 0.22
C THR A 331 8.97 11.01 0.16
N ASP A 332 9.48 9.79 0.06
CA ASP A 332 10.91 9.49 -0.11
C ASP A 332 11.48 10.11 -1.38
N THR A 333 10.74 10.03 -2.49
CA THR A 333 11.13 10.64 -3.77
C THR A 333 11.12 12.18 -3.72
N ILE A 334 10.12 12.78 -3.06
CA ILE A 334 10.06 14.24 -2.86
C ILE A 334 11.27 14.70 -2.05
N ALA A 335 11.58 14.00 -0.94
CA ALA A 335 12.73 14.33 -0.10
C ALA A 335 14.05 14.29 -0.87
N ASP A 336 14.27 13.28 -1.72
CA ASP A 336 15.45 13.19 -2.56
C ASP A 336 15.59 14.39 -3.50
N VAL A 337 14.50 14.84 -4.11
CA VAL A 337 14.54 16.01 -4.98
C VAL A 337 14.82 17.27 -4.18
N LEU A 338 14.23 17.46 -3.01
CA LEU A 338 14.48 18.63 -2.17
C LEU A 338 15.94 18.73 -1.71
N VAL A 339 16.54 17.58 -1.35
CA VAL A 339 17.96 17.53 -0.95
C VAL A 339 18.92 17.82 -2.10
N HIS A 340 18.60 17.39 -3.32
CA HIS A 340 19.56 17.40 -4.43
C HIS A 340 19.29 18.49 -5.49
N VAL A 341 18.11 19.10 -5.51
CA VAL A 341 17.72 20.11 -6.49
C VAL A 341 17.38 21.42 -5.78
N PRO A 342 18.39 22.30 -5.55
CA PRO A 342 18.18 23.53 -4.81
C PRO A 342 17.19 24.45 -5.53
N ALA A 343 16.43 25.23 -4.76
CA ALA A 343 15.59 26.29 -5.27
C ALA A 343 16.41 27.54 -5.59
N ALA A 344 15.87 28.41 -6.43
CA ALA A 344 16.52 29.64 -6.81
C ALA A 344 16.52 30.68 -5.68
N THR A 345 15.52 30.62 -4.78
CA THR A 345 15.36 31.59 -3.68
C THR A 345 15.06 30.86 -2.37
N LEU A 346 15.33 31.53 -1.24
CA LEU A 346 15.01 31.02 0.10
C LEU A 346 13.49 30.88 0.30
N GLU A 347 12.71 31.82 -0.24
CA GLU A 347 11.25 31.78 -0.17
C GLU A 347 10.69 30.55 -0.91
N GLU A 348 11.18 30.28 -2.11
CA GLU A 348 10.81 29.07 -2.86
C GLU A 348 11.22 27.80 -2.11
N THR A 349 12.39 27.80 -1.47
CA THR A 349 12.84 26.67 -0.63
C THR A 349 11.87 26.45 0.53
N ALA A 350 11.47 27.52 1.21
CA ALA A 350 10.54 27.43 2.35
C ALA A 350 9.18 26.83 1.94
N LEU A 351 8.60 27.30 0.83
CA LEU A 351 7.33 26.77 0.32
C LEU A 351 7.42 25.29 -0.06
N ARG A 352 8.49 24.89 -0.74
CA ARG A 352 8.70 23.47 -1.12
C ARG A 352 8.83 22.57 0.10
N ILE A 353 9.55 23.03 1.13
CA ILE A 353 9.74 22.30 2.37
C ILE A 353 8.43 22.22 3.17
N GLU A 354 7.63 23.27 3.20
CA GLU A 354 6.34 23.27 3.93
C GLU A 354 5.38 22.20 3.40
N ASP A 355 5.20 22.11 2.07
CA ASP A 355 4.35 21.07 1.46
C ASP A 355 4.88 19.66 1.77
N PHE A 356 6.19 19.48 1.70
CA PHE A 356 6.83 18.21 2.04
C PHE A 356 6.65 17.85 3.51
N LEU A 357 6.85 18.79 4.43
CA LEU A 357 6.71 18.55 5.88
C LEU A 357 5.29 18.11 6.24
N PHE A 358 4.26 18.70 5.63
CA PHE A 358 2.88 18.28 5.83
C PHE A 358 2.68 16.79 5.47
N ILE A 359 3.17 16.37 4.30
CA ILE A 359 3.06 14.97 3.85
C ILE A 359 3.91 14.05 4.73
N LEU A 360 5.13 14.46 5.05
CA LEU A 360 6.04 13.70 5.90
C LEU A 360 5.43 13.44 7.28
N GLU A 361 4.89 14.47 7.92
CA GLU A 361 4.25 14.37 9.22
C GLU A 361 3.07 13.40 9.17
N PHE A 362 2.22 13.53 8.14
CA PHE A 362 1.11 12.60 7.91
C PHE A 362 1.61 11.16 7.81
N VAL A 363 2.65 10.89 7.00
CA VAL A 363 3.19 9.54 6.79
C VAL A 363 3.85 9.00 8.05
N LEU A 364 4.56 9.82 8.82
CA LEU A 364 5.19 9.42 10.08
C LEU A 364 4.17 9.05 11.17
N LEU A 365 2.95 9.55 11.09
CA LEU A 365 1.87 9.21 12.02
C LEU A 365 1.14 7.91 11.67
N LEU A 366 1.36 7.34 10.47
CA LEU A 366 0.74 6.08 10.08
C LEU A 366 1.32 4.91 10.91
N PRO A 367 0.47 4.12 11.59
CA PRO A 367 0.94 3.08 12.52
C PRO A 367 1.65 1.91 11.82
N GLU A 368 1.35 1.69 10.55
CA GLU A 368 1.91 0.60 9.74
C GLU A 368 3.24 0.96 9.06
N LEU A 369 3.74 2.19 9.27
CA LEU A 369 5.05 2.58 8.76
C LEU A 369 6.15 1.89 9.59
N ASP A 370 6.87 0.96 8.95
CA ASP A 370 7.93 0.22 9.64
C ASP A 370 9.08 1.11 10.10
N PRO A 371 9.79 0.69 11.17
CA PRO A 371 10.89 1.49 11.74
C PRO A 371 12.01 1.82 10.75
N THR A 372 12.30 0.93 9.79
CA THR A 372 13.36 1.16 8.80
C THR A 372 12.97 2.29 7.85
N ARG A 373 11.73 2.27 7.33
CA ARG A 373 11.21 3.33 6.46
C ARG A 373 11.07 4.66 7.19
N ARG A 374 10.60 4.61 8.44
CA ARG A 374 10.56 5.79 9.34
C ARG A 374 11.93 6.43 9.46
N ASN A 375 12.96 5.65 9.77
CA ASN A 375 14.33 6.14 9.92
C ASN A 375 14.90 6.73 8.62
N ILE A 376 14.57 6.15 7.44
CA ILE A 376 14.95 6.70 6.14
C ILE A 376 14.39 8.12 5.96
N LEU A 377 13.11 8.31 6.27
CA LEU A 377 12.48 9.64 6.13
C LEU A 377 13.05 10.64 7.15
N LEU A 378 13.29 10.23 8.38
CA LEU A 378 13.89 11.09 9.41
C LEU A 378 15.32 11.48 9.05
N GLU A 379 16.15 10.57 8.53
CA GLU A 379 17.50 10.88 8.05
C GLU A 379 17.48 11.93 6.92
N LYS A 380 16.51 11.84 6.00
CA LYS A 380 16.35 12.85 4.94
C LYS A 380 15.88 14.18 5.50
N LEU A 381 15.00 14.19 6.49
CA LEU A 381 14.59 15.41 7.19
C LEU A 381 15.78 16.07 7.88
N GLU A 382 16.63 15.32 8.58
CA GLU A 382 17.86 15.85 9.21
C GLU A 382 18.81 16.49 8.18
N ARG A 383 18.96 15.86 7.01
CA ARG A 383 19.75 16.43 5.90
C ARG A 383 19.18 17.74 5.40
N LEU A 384 17.85 17.85 5.22
CA LEU A 384 17.19 19.08 4.82
C LEU A 384 17.37 20.19 5.87
N GLN A 385 17.23 19.85 7.16
CA GLN A 385 17.43 20.79 8.26
C GLN A 385 18.87 21.31 8.30
N ALA A 386 19.84 20.43 8.11
CA ALA A 386 21.26 20.82 8.06
C ALA A 386 21.60 21.68 6.83
N GLN A 387 20.93 21.47 5.70
CA GLN A 387 21.17 22.21 4.46
C GLN A 387 20.48 23.59 4.45
N PHE A 388 19.33 23.72 5.13
CA PHE A 388 18.51 24.93 5.13
C PHE A 388 18.15 25.41 6.56
N PRO A 389 19.14 25.67 7.43
CA PRO A 389 18.89 26.02 8.82
C PRO A 389 18.08 27.33 8.97
N GLU A 390 18.16 28.24 8.02
CA GLU A 390 17.44 29.51 8.03
C GLU A 390 15.93 29.34 7.87
N VAL A 391 15.48 28.36 7.08
CA VAL A 391 14.06 28.05 6.91
C VAL A 391 13.44 27.55 8.21
N TYR A 392 14.15 26.68 8.92
CA TYR A 392 13.66 26.08 10.17
C TYR A 392 13.76 27.05 11.37
N SER A 393 14.74 27.97 11.37
CA SER A 393 14.88 28.99 12.41
C SER A 393 13.80 30.07 12.35
N ALA A 394 13.30 30.37 11.16
CA ALA A 394 12.24 31.35 10.97
C ALA A 394 10.88 30.88 11.50
N SER A 395 10.64 29.56 11.48
CA SER A 395 9.40 28.95 12.00
C SER A 395 9.32 28.91 13.53
N SER A 396 10.43 29.15 14.22
CA SER A 396 10.51 29.14 15.70
C SER A 396 10.46 30.51 16.36
N SER A 397 10.22 31.59 15.61
CA SER A 397 10.10 32.96 16.17
C SER A 397 8.65 33.25 16.60
N PRO A 398 8.37 33.42 17.91
CA PRO A 398 7.03 33.67 18.40
C PRO A 398 6.72 35.17 18.43
N ASN A 399 6.63 35.86 17.30
CA ASN A 399 6.12 37.25 17.29
C ASN A 399 5.72 37.71 15.90
N VAL A 400 4.53 37.34 15.46
CA VAL A 400 3.69 38.17 14.57
C VAL A 400 2.26 38.05 15.09
N PRO A 401 1.57 39.16 15.47
CA PRO A 401 0.17 39.09 15.84
C PRO A 401 -0.64 38.83 14.57
N TYR A 402 -1.15 37.62 14.43
CA TYR A 402 -2.18 37.32 13.44
C TYR A 402 -3.49 37.93 13.89
N ASP A 403 -3.94 38.91 13.14
CA ASP A 403 -5.29 39.44 13.22
C ASP A 403 -6.27 38.34 12.78
N MET A 404 -7.15 37.94 13.70
CA MET A 404 -8.01 36.79 13.59
C MET A 404 -9.17 37.06 12.63
N GLN A 405 -9.10 36.48 11.43
CA GLN A 405 -10.27 35.95 10.76
C GLN A 405 -10.05 34.45 10.58
N SER A 406 -10.77 33.67 11.37
CA SER A 406 -10.62 32.22 11.48
C SER A 406 -10.86 31.53 10.14
N PRO A 407 -9.88 30.78 9.59
CA PRO A 407 -10.17 29.76 8.59
C PRO A 407 -10.87 28.57 9.24
N PRO A 408 -11.61 27.75 8.50
CA PRO A 408 -12.29 26.58 9.03
C PRO A 408 -11.24 25.67 9.71
N SER A 409 -11.60 25.17 10.89
CA SER A 409 -10.77 24.31 11.73
C SER A 409 -10.24 23.12 10.94
N ASP A 410 -8.94 23.13 10.65
CA ASP A 410 -8.21 22.02 10.09
C ASP A 410 -8.15 20.90 11.15
N PRO A 411 -8.74 19.73 10.94
CA PRO A 411 -8.76 18.65 11.92
C PRO A 411 -7.36 18.18 12.34
N TRP A 412 -6.32 18.51 11.55
CA TRP A 412 -4.95 18.06 11.74
C TRP A 412 -4.08 19.00 12.58
N TYR A 413 -4.45 20.27 12.67
CA TYR A 413 -3.62 21.31 13.33
C TYR A 413 -3.52 21.14 14.86
N ASN A 414 -4.51 20.54 15.50
CA ASN A 414 -4.55 20.37 16.96
C ASN A 414 -3.79 19.16 17.49
N VAL A 415 -3.37 18.22 16.63
CA VAL A 415 -2.66 17.00 17.05
C VAL A 415 -1.15 17.22 17.12
N THR A 416 -0.61 18.14 16.35
CA THR A 416 0.83 18.36 16.19
C THR A 416 1.46 19.15 17.35
N GLN A 417 0.74 20.08 17.95
CA GLN A 417 1.30 20.89 19.04
C GLN A 417 1.39 20.19 20.41
N SER A 418 0.71 19.07 20.61
CA SER A 418 0.65 18.41 21.92
C SER A 418 1.62 17.24 22.10
N LYS A 419 2.35 16.80 21.07
CA LYS A 419 3.18 15.58 21.13
C LYS A 419 4.68 15.75 20.80
N ILE A 420 5.14 16.92 20.40
CA ILE A 420 6.57 17.17 20.18
C ILE A 420 7.05 18.16 21.25
N GLY A 421 7.18 17.69 22.48
CA GLY A 421 7.91 18.41 23.53
C GLY A 421 9.40 18.03 23.45
N PRO A 422 10.33 18.95 23.80
CA PRO A 422 11.77 18.75 23.69
C PRO A 422 12.40 17.84 24.76
N ASP A 423 11.62 17.09 25.53
CA ASP A 423 12.10 16.35 26.70
C ASP A 423 12.00 14.83 26.51
N THR A 424 12.93 14.24 25.77
CA THR A 424 13.36 12.84 25.99
C THR A 424 14.68 12.51 25.27
N PHE A 425 15.74 13.27 25.55
CA PHE A 425 17.10 12.76 25.42
C PHE A 425 17.86 13.12 26.72
N THR A 426 17.73 12.29 27.73
CA THR A 426 18.70 12.21 28.80
C THR A 426 19.23 10.79 28.87
N ASP A 427 20.47 10.71 28.48
CA ASP A 427 21.41 9.65 28.74
C ASP A 427 21.44 9.33 30.24
N THR A 428 21.17 8.09 30.65
CA THR A 428 21.69 7.55 31.91
C THR A 428 22.06 6.08 31.70
N ALA A 429 23.36 5.87 31.62
CA ALA A 429 24.00 4.60 31.81
C ALA A 429 23.71 4.08 33.25
N GLY A 430 23.25 2.84 33.36
CA GLY A 430 23.12 2.11 34.61
C GLY A 430 23.12 0.63 34.32
N VAL A 431 24.30 0.04 34.40
CA VAL A 431 24.54 -1.41 34.35
C VAL A 431 24.09 -2.01 35.67
N GLU A 432 23.15 -2.96 35.66
CA GLU A 432 23.05 -3.99 36.69
C GLU A 432 22.73 -5.35 36.06
N ASP A 433 23.64 -6.29 36.32
CA ASP A 433 23.56 -7.70 35.99
C ASP A 433 22.49 -8.43 36.78
N VAL A 434 21.61 -9.20 36.10
CA VAL A 434 20.89 -10.33 36.71
C VAL A 434 20.95 -11.54 35.73
N PRO A 435 21.39 -12.72 36.16
CA PRO A 435 21.59 -13.85 35.27
C PRO A 435 20.34 -14.75 35.15
N GLY A 436 20.12 -15.24 33.95
CA GLY A 436 19.48 -16.51 33.70
C GLY A 436 18.03 -16.47 33.19
N LEU A 437 17.87 -16.38 31.87
CA LEU A 437 16.77 -17.02 31.15
C LEU A 437 17.20 -17.22 29.70
N THR A 438 17.09 -18.45 29.24
CA THR A 438 17.43 -18.92 27.91
C THR A 438 16.65 -18.18 26.82
N PRO A 439 17.27 -17.84 25.68
CA PRO A 439 16.57 -17.12 24.61
C PRO A 439 15.72 -18.09 23.79
N HIS A 440 14.42 -17.85 23.75
CA HIS A 440 13.56 -18.32 22.67
C HIS A 440 13.98 -17.64 21.37
N GLN A 441 14.25 -18.44 20.37
CA GLN A 441 14.62 -18.01 19.02
C GLN A 441 13.52 -17.14 18.41
N HIS A 442 13.79 -15.86 18.21
CA HIS A 442 13.03 -15.01 17.33
C HIS A 442 13.26 -15.42 15.87
N LEU A 443 12.25 -16.04 15.26
CA LEU A 443 12.11 -16.16 13.81
C LEU A 443 11.76 -14.79 13.25
N GLY A 444 12.71 -14.10 12.65
CA GLY A 444 12.50 -12.79 12.04
C GLY A 444 13.79 -12.21 11.45
N GLN A 445 14.57 -13.01 10.70
CA GLN A 445 15.64 -12.45 9.88
C GLN A 445 15.20 -12.40 8.42
N HIS A 446 14.86 -11.20 7.93
CA HIS A 446 14.80 -10.93 6.51
C HIS A 446 16.11 -11.33 5.85
N GLY A 447 16.07 -12.18 4.83
CA GLY A 447 17.24 -12.62 4.10
C GLY A 447 18.02 -11.41 3.53
N PRO A 448 19.35 -11.46 3.51
CA PRO A 448 20.22 -10.36 3.10
C PRO A 448 20.02 -9.89 1.65
N GLU A 449 19.42 -10.71 0.79
CA GLU A 449 19.28 -10.42 -0.65
C GLU A 449 18.17 -9.41 -0.99
N SER A 450 17.02 -9.44 -0.32
CA SER A 450 15.93 -8.47 -0.56
C SER A 450 16.34 -7.06 -0.10
N ARG A 451 17.05 -6.97 1.01
CA ARG A 451 17.61 -5.70 1.51
C ARG A 451 18.72 -5.15 0.61
N SER A 452 19.49 -6.01 -0.06
CA SER A 452 20.56 -5.58 -0.97
C SER A 452 20.01 -4.97 -2.25
N LEU A 453 18.94 -5.50 -2.81
CA LEU A 453 18.32 -5.00 -4.04
C LEU A 453 17.61 -3.65 -3.82
N GLN A 454 16.88 -3.48 -2.72
CA GLN A 454 16.29 -2.19 -2.35
C GLN A 454 17.37 -1.13 -2.07
N ARG A 455 18.44 -1.50 -1.38
CA ARG A 455 19.58 -0.62 -1.11
C ARG A 455 20.36 -0.26 -2.38
N VAL A 456 20.50 -1.18 -3.33
CA VAL A 456 21.16 -0.93 -4.62
C VAL A 456 20.33 0.01 -5.49
N ALA A 457 19.02 -0.18 -5.61
CA ALA A 457 18.13 0.72 -6.31
C ALA A 457 18.10 2.13 -5.67
N TYR A 458 18.04 2.19 -4.34
CA TYR A 458 18.07 3.42 -3.55
C TYR A 458 19.39 4.19 -3.73
N ASN A 459 20.53 3.55 -3.59
CA ASN A 459 21.84 4.17 -3.78
C ASN A 459 22.07 4.64 -5.23
N HIS A 460 21.44 3.98 -6.20
CA HIS A 460 21.53 4.37 -7.61
C HIS A 460 20.76 5.63 -7.91
N ILE A 461 19.58 5.81 -7.32
CA ILE A 461 18.74 7.01 -7.45
C ILE A 461 19.44 8.20 -6.81
N SER A 462 19.91 8.07 -5.58
CA SER A 462 20.63 9.11 -4.85
C SER A 462 21.94 9.53 -5.55
N ARG A 463 22.70 8.56 -6.09
CA ARG A 463 23.92 8.88 -6.87
C ARG A 463 23.63 9.60 -8.17
N ARG A 464 22.54 9.29 -8.88
CA ARG A 464 22.18 9.96 -10.14
C ARG A 464 21.65 11.38 -9.93
N LEU A 465 20.89 11.63 -8.89
CA LEU A 465 20.48 12.99 -8.50
C LEU A 465 21.69 13.84 -8.14
N SER A 466 22.67 13.26 -7.43
CA SER A 466 23.94 13.94 -7.14
C SER A 466 24.76 14.24 -8.41
N MET A 467 24.78 13.34 -9.40
CA MET A 467 25.47 13.57 -10.68
C MET A 467 24.76 14.58 -11.59
N ALA A 468 23.43 14.66 -11.55
CA ALA A 468 22.67 15.64 -12.34
C ALA A 468 22.98 17.09 -11.92
N ASN A 469 23.38 17.32 -10.66
CA ASN A 469 23.78 18.63 -10.17
C ASN A 469 25.17 19.07 -10.69
N PHE A 470 26.02 18.17 -11.18
CA PHE A 470 27.33 18.52 -11.75
C PHE A 470 27.30 18.85 -13.25
N ALA A 471 26.19 18.60 -13.94
CA ALA A 471 26.04 18.86 -15.38
C ALA A 471 25.41 20.23 -15.69
N THR A 472 25.21 21.09 -14.70
CA THR A 472 24.54 22.41 -14.80
C THR A 472 25.44 23.57 -14.37
N VAL A 473 26.77 23.42 -14.44
CA VAL A 473 27.72 24.55 -14.35
C VAL A 473 28.29 24.88 -15.71
#